data_f32b054d02a3fdf21f2491379c06f7f4
#
_entry.id   f32b054d02a3fdf21f2491379c06f7f4
#
_cell.length_a   1.000
_cell.length_b   1.000
_cell.length_c   1.000
_cell.angle_alpha   90.00
_cell.angle_beta   90.00
_cell.angle_gamma   90.00
#
_symmetry.space_group_name_H-M   'P 1'
#
loop_
_entity.id
_entity.type
_entity.pdbx_description
1 polymer ?
#
loop_
_entity_poly.entity_id
_entity_poly.type
_entity_poly.pdbx_seq_one_letter_code
_entity_poly.pdbx_strand_id
1 'polypeptide(L)'
;VFTGEYRVAVDDKGRIAVPVRFRAEFAAGGLVSKWLDGCLALHPRAAWEQVAARVDPLPFTDARGRELTRFLYGTAFEIELDRQGRMVVPAVLRTFAKLDDQAVLVGSRNHLELWSHTAWDDWSQRMDQPEVLAEHFQGLGI
;
A
#
# COMPACT_ATOMS: atom_id res chain seq x y z
N VAL A 1 2.65 11.60 8.98
CA VAL A 1 3.63 10.87 8.18
C VAL A 1 3.68 9.43 8.62
N PHE A 2 3.59 8.50 7.68
CA PHE A 2 3.68 7.08 7.97
C PHE A 2 5.14 6.61 7.87
N THR A 3 5.63 6.03 8.95
CA THR A 3 6.99 5.49 9.06
C THR A 3 6.97 4.14 9.77
N GLY A 4 8.02 3.36 9.60
CA GLY A 4 8.22 2.09 10.30
C GLY A 4 7.59 0.91 9.59
N GLU A 5 7.82 -0.28 10.13
CA GLU A 5 7.20 -1.50 9.67
C GLU A 5 6.50 -2.21 10.82
N TYR A 6 5.35 -2.82 10.52
CA TYR A 6 4.47 -3.39 11.54
C TYR A 6 3.97 -4.74 11.06
N ARG A 7 4.29 -5.79 11.79
CA ARG A 7 3.77 -7.12 11.51
C ARG A 7 2.34 -7.19 12.02
N VAL A 8 1.43 -7.61 11.15
CA VAL A 8 0.00 -7.70 11.47
C VAL A 8 -0.54 -9.07 11.07
N ALA A 9 -1.51 -9.55 11.83
CA ALA A 9 -2.25 -10.76 11.46
C ALA A 9 -3.35 -10.40 10.47
N VAL A 10 -3.61 -11.31 9.54
CA VAL A 10 -4.78 -11.25 8.65
C VAL A 10 -5.73 -12.34 9.14
N ASP A 11 -6.91 -11.96 9.62
CA ASP A 11 -7.84 -12.94 10.17
C ASP A 11 -8.59 -13.68 9.05
N ASP A 12 -9.42 -14.65 9.42
CA ASP A 12 -10.17 -15.49 8.49
C ASP A 12 -11.20 -14.72 7.65
N LYS A 13 -11.55 -13.50 8.09
CA LYS A 13 -12.43 -12.59 7.33
C LYS A 13 -11.67 -11.57 6.52
N GLY A 14 -10.34 -11.66 6.47
CA GLY A 14 -9.49 -10.74 5.74
C GLY A 14 -9.29 -9.40 6.42
N ARG A 15 -9.48 -9.32 7.75
CA ARG A 15 -9.30 -8.07 8.50
C ARG A 15 -7.89 -7.97 9.01
N ILE A 16 -7.36 -6.74 8.97
CA ILE A 16 -6.09 -6.37 9.61
C ILE A 16 -6.35 -5.21 10.57
N ALA A 17 -5.53 -5.11 11.60
CA ALA A 17 -5.58 -3.98 12.52
C ALA A 17 -4.59 -2.92 12.08
N VAL A 18 -5.08 -1.71 11.85
CA VAL A 18 -4.21 -0.55 11.61
C VAL A 18 -3.61 -0.14 12.95
N PRO A 19 -2.28 0.09 13.03
CA PRO A 19 -1.66 0.52 14.29
C PRO A 19 -2.35 1.75 14.87
N VAL A 20 -2.53 1.78 16.19
CA VAL A 20 -3.28 2.84 16.89
C VAL A 20 -2.78 4.23 16.48
N ARG A 21 -1.47 4.39 16.36
CA ARG A 21 -0.85 5.68 16.03
C ARG A 21 -1.27 6.24 14.67
N PHE A 22 -1.79 5.41 13.77
CA PHE A 22 -2.17 5.83 12.42
C PHE A 22 -3.68 5.90 12.18
N ARG A 23 -4.48 5.45 13.15
CA ARG A 23 -5.94 5.36 12.94
C ARG A 23 -6.59 6.70 12.68
N ALA A 24 -6.12 7.75 13.35
CA ALA A 24 -6.66 9.10 13.17
C ALA A 24 -6.46 9.61 11.74
N GLU A 25 -5.44 9.18 11.05
CA GLU A 25 -5.18 9.61 9.67
C GLU A 25 -6.20 9.04 8.67
N PHE A 26 -6.93 8.00 9.06
CA PHE A 26 -8.01 7.43 8.27
C PHE A 26 -9.40 7.85 8.76
N ALA A 27 -9.49 8.88 9.63
CA ALA A 27 -10.78 9.33 10.16
C ALA A 27 -11.75 9.79 9.08
N ALA A 28 -11.24 10.39 8.00
CA ALA A 28 -12.04 10.79 6.83
C ALA A 28 -12.15 9.66 5.79
N GLY A 29 -11.76 8.44 6.16
CA GLY A 29 -11.71 7.32 5.24
C GLY A 29 -10.43 7.31 4.40
N GLY A 30 -10.42 6.52 3.37
CA GLY A 30 -9.30 6.38 2.47
C GLY A 30 -9.57 5.26 1.49
N LEU A 31 -8.55 4.88 0.72
CA LEU A 31 -8.68 3.81 -0.26
C LEU A 31 -7.52 2.85 -0.17
N VAL A 32 -7.84 1.56 -0.33
CA VAL A 32 -6.86 0.49 -0.49
C VAL A 32 -6.92 0.03 -1.94
N SER A 33 -5.76 -0.09 -2.58
CA SER A 33 -5.69 -0.48 -3.98
C SER A 33 -4.46 -1.34 -4.23
N LYS A 34 -4.44 -1.99 -5.39
CA LYS A 34 -3.19 -2.55 -5.90
C LYS A 34 -2.17 -1.43 -6.03
N TRP A 35 -0.93 -1.76 -5.78
CA TRP A 35 0.17 -0.81 -5.86
C TRP A 35 1.36 -1.42 -6.59
N LEU A 36 2.44 -0.67 -6.69
CA LEU A 36 3.65 -1.11 -7.37
C LEU A 36 4.37 -2.17 -6.54
N ASP A 37 5.20 -2.97 -7.19
CA ASP A 37 6.01 -4.04 -6.56
C ASP A 37 5.20 -5.19 -5.96
N GLY A 38 3.94 -5.34 -6.37
CA GLY A 38 3.11 -6.45 -5.92
C GLY A 38 2.51 -6.29 -4.54
N CYS A 39 2.58 -5.09 -3.95
CA CYS A 39 1.95 -4.79 -2.67
C CYS A 39 0.63 -4.03 -2.86
N LEU A 40 -0.04 -3.74 -1.76
CA LEU A 40 -1.20 -2.86 -1.72
C LEU A 40 -0.79 -1.54 -1.08
N ALA A 41 -1.51 -0.47 -1.43
CA ALA A 41 -1.34 0.81 -0.77
C ALA A 41 -2.63 1.21 -0.06
N LEU A 42 -2.48 1.76 1.14
CA LEU A 42 -3.54 2.34 1.93
C LEU A 42 -3.30 3.85 1.97
N HIS A 43 -4.13 4.59 1.25
CA HIS A 43 -4.04 6.06 1.20
C HIS A 43 -5.17 6.67 2.01
N PRO A 44 -4.85 7.52 3.01
CA PRO A 44 -5.87 8.41 3.54
C PRO A 44 -6.48 9.24 2.42
N ARG A 45 -7.71 9.70 2.59
CA ARG A 45 -8.44 10.39 1.51
C ARG A 45 -7.65 11.54 0.89
N ALA A 46 -7.01 12.38 1.70
CA ALA A 46 -6.22 13.52 1.19
C ALA A 46 -5.05 13.05 0.32
N ALA A 47 -4.37 11.98 0.72
CA ALA A 47 -3.27 11.42 -0.06
C ALA A 47 -3.76 10.78 -1.36
N TRP A 48 -4.93 10.13 -1.33
CA TRP A 48 -5.54 9.58 -2.54
C TRP A 48 -5.87 10.67 -3.55
N GLU A 49 -6.38 11.82 -3.08
CA GLU A 49 -6.65 12.95 -3.97
C GLU A 49 -5.38 13.47 -4.67
N GLN A 50 -4.23 13.37 -4.00
CA GLN A 50 -2.95 13.72 -4.63
C GLN A 50 -2.57 12.73 -5.73
N VAL A 51 -2.85 11.44 -5.54
CA VAL A 51 -2.65 10.43 -6.60
C VAL A 51 -3.59 10.71 -7.76
N ALA A 52 -4.85 10.95 -7.48
CA ALA A 52 -5.87 11.27 -8.48
C ALA A 52 -5.48 12.49 -9.30
N ALA A 53 -4.96 13.53 -8.67
CA ALA A 53 -4.54 14.75 -9.35
C ALA A 53 -3.42 14.51 -10.38
N ARG A 54 -2.64 13.44 -10.22
CA ARG A 54 -1.60 13.06 -11.17
C ARG A 54 -2.10 12.15 -12.28
N VAL A 55 -3.13 11.36 -12.00
CA VAL A 55 -3.68 10.39 -12.94
C VAL A 55 -4.71 11.04 -13.87
N ASP A 56 -5.59 11.88 -13.30
CA ASP A 56 -6.71 12.49 -14.04
C ASP A 56 -6.29 13.27 -15.30
N PRO A 57 -5.16 14.01 -15.33
CA PRO A 57 -4.75 14.73 -16.53
C PRO A 57 -4.19 13.85 -17.66
N LEU A 58 -3.96 12.57 -17.41
CA LEU A 58 -3.40 11.70 -18.44
C LEU A 58 -4.35 11.58 -19.63
N PRO A 59 -3.84 11.67 -20.88
CA PRO A 59 -4.70 11.62 -22.05
C PRO A 59 -5.40 10.25 -22.15
N PHE A 60 -6.72 10.25 -22.31
CA PHE A 60 -7.47 9.00 -22.48
C PHE A 60 -7.10 8.28 -23.79
N THR A 61 -6.45 8.98 -24.73
CA THR A 61 -5.97 8.40 -25.98
C THR A 61 -4.66 7.61 -25.82
N ASP A 62 -3.96 7.78 -24.70
CA ASP A 62 -2.76 7.02 -24.38
C ASP A 62 -3.15 5.72 -23.68
N ALA A 63 -2.81 4.58 -24.29
CA ALA A 63 -3.14 3.27 -23.72
C ALA A 63 -2.55 3.09 -22.31
N ARG A 64 -1.34 3.61 -22.07
CA ARG A 64 -0.69 3.50 -20.76
C ARG A 64 -1.45 4.29 -19.69
N GLY A 65 -1.99 5.44 -20.05
CA GLY A 65 -2.84 6.23 -19.15
C GLY A 65 -4.09 5.47 -18.77
N ARG A 66 -4.75 4.83 -19.77
CA ARG A 66 -5.94 4.00 -19.48
C ARG A 66 -5.61 2.79 -18.62
N GLU A 67 -4.47 2.14 -18.86
CA GLU A 67 -4.01 1.01 -18.05
C GLU A 67 -3.77 1.42 -16.61
N LEU A 68 -3.09 2.55 -16.39
CA LEU A 68 -2.82 3.05 -15.04
C LEU A 68 -4.12 3.41 -14.31
N THR A 69 -5.04 4.06 -15.01
CA THR A 69 -6.35 4.40 -14.45
C THR A 69 -7.10 3.15 -13.98
N ARG A 70 -7.15 2.11 -14.82
CA ARG A 70 -7.79 0.85 -14.45
C ARG A 70 -7.08 0.15 -13.30
N PHE A 71 -5.75 0.17 -13.31
CA PHE A 71 -4.96 -0.45 -12.26
C PHE A 71 -5.24 0.17 -10.90
N LEU A 72 -5.30 1.49 -10.84
CA LEU A 72 -5.53 2.21 -9.58
C LEU A 72 -7.00 2.28 -9.20
N TYR A 73 -7.83 2.89 -10.08
CA TYR A 73 -9.24 3.11 -9.74
C TYR A 73 -10.06 1.84 -9.78
N GLY A 74 -9.79 0.95 -10.72
CA GLY A 74 -10.52 -0.31 -10.86
C GLY A 74 -10.28 -1.29 -9.72
N THR A 75 -9.22 -1.10 -8.97
CA THR A 75 -8.85 -1.99 -7.85
C THR A 75 -8.97 -1.32 -6.48
N ALA A 76 -9.40 -0.06 -6.44
CA ALA A 76 -9.52 0.69 -5.19
C ALA A 76 -10.85 0.39 -4.49
N PHE A 77 -10.76 0.21 -3.17
CA PHE A 77 -11.90 0.01 -2.28
C PHE A 77 -11.82 0.97 -1.13
N GLU A 78 -12.98 1.46 -0.68
CA GLU A 78 -13.04 2.35 0.49
C GLU A 78 -12.51 1.66 1.73
N ILE A 79 -11.71 2.37 2.52
CA ILE A 79 -11.24 1.92 3.82
C ILE A 79 -12.25 2.40 4.87
N GLU A 80 -12.77 1.45 5.66
CA GLU A 80 -13.60 1.74 6.81
C GLU A 80 -13.02 1.02 8.01
N LEU A 81 -12.59 1.77 9.02
CA LEU A 81 -12.09 1.18 10.26
C LEU A 81 -13.26 0.92 11.20
N ASP A 82 -13.31 -0.28 11.77
CA ASP A 82 -14.25 -0.59 12.84
C ASP A 82 -13.81 0.03 14.17
N ARG A 83 -14.57 -0.21 15.24
CA ARG A 83 -14.25 0.36 16.57
C ARG A 83 -12.92 -0.11 17.13
N GLN A 84 -12.43 -1.24 16.64
CA GLN A 84 -11.15 -1.82 17.08
C GLN A 84 -10.00 -1.41 16.14
N GLY A 85 -10.26 -0.53 15.19
CA GLY A 85 -9.25 -0.07 14.23
C GLY A 85 -8.91 -1.10 13.17
N ARG A 86 -9.79 -2.05 12.90
CA ARG A 86 -9.59 -3.06 11.86
C ARG A 86 -10.28 -2.66 10.58
N MET A 87 -9.69 -3.06 9.46
CA MET A 87 -10.29 -2.93 8.15
C MET A 87 -10.32 -4.27 7.44
N VAL A 88 -11.28 -4.43 6.53
CA VAL A 88 -11.32 -5.60 5.64
C VAL A 88 -10.46 -5.31 4.43
N VAL A 89 -9.55 -6.24 4.11
CA VAL A 89 -8.84 -6.24 2.83
C VAL A 89 -9.63 -7.14 1.89
N PRO A 90 -10.20 -6.61 0.80
CA PRO A 90 -10.98 -7.42 -0.13
C PRO A 90 -10.21 -8.63 -0.68
N ALA A 91 -10.90 -9.74 -0.90
CA ALA A 91 -10.28 -10.99 -1.32
C ALA A 91 -9.44 -10.84 -2.59
N VAL A 92 -9.91 -10.05 -3.57
CA VAL A 92 -9.18 -9.83 -4.82
C VAL A 92 -7.82 -9.16 -4.56
N LEU A 93 -7.76 -8.27 -3.58
CA LEU A 93 -6.51 -7.60 -3.21
C LEU A 93 -5.60 -8.54 -2.42
N ARG A 94 -6.17 -9.36 -1.52
CA ARG A 94 -5.37 -10.36 -0.80
C ARG A 94 -4.71 -11.34 -1.76
N THR A 95 -5.44 -11.76 -2.79
CA THR A 95 -4.90 -12.65 -3.83
C THR A 95 -3.78 -11.98 -4.60
N PHE A 96 -3.98 -10.73 -5.02
CA PHE A 96 -2.96 -9.98 -5.76
C PHE A 96 -1.66 -9.88 -4.97
N ALA A 97 -1.75 -9.48 -3.70
CA ALA A 97 -0.58 -9.28 -2.85
C ALA A 97 -0.09 -10.58 -2.18
N LYS A 98 -0.76 -11.71 -2.46
CA LYS A 98 -0.39 -13.03 -1.93
C LYS A 98 -0.36 -13.05 -0.40
N LEU A 99 -1.33 -12.36 0.21
CA LEU A 99 -1.44 -12.32 1.66
C LEU A 99 -1.95 -13.66 2.18
N ASP A 100 -1.32 -14.15 3.23
CA ASP A 100 -1.80 -15.28 4.01
C ASP A 100 -2.24 -14.78 5.40
N ASP A 101 -1.94 -15.49 6.48
CA ASP A 101 -2.34 -15.11 7.84
C ASP A 101 -1.44 -14.07 8.48
N GLN A 102 -0.36 -13.69 7.81
CA GLN A 102 0.61 -12.70 8.28
C GLN A 102 0.92 -11.70 7.18
N ALA A 103 1.01 -10.44 7.52
CA ALA A 103 1.34 -9.37 6.58
C ALA A 103 2.20 -8.31 7.24
N VAL A 104 2.74 -7.40 6.45
CA VAL A 104 3.58 -6.32 6.94
C VAL A 104 3.04 -5.00 6.42
N LEU A 105 2.73 -4.08 7.32
CA LEU A 105 2.42 -2.69 6.98
C LEU A 105 3.70 -1.88 7.03
N VAL A 106 3.97 -1.13 5.98
CA VAL A 106 5.20 -0.35 5.83
C VAL A 106 4.83 1.10 5.59
N GLY A 107 5.40 1.99 6.41
CA GLY A 107 5.22 3.42 6.23
C GLY A 107 5.95 3.93 5.01
N SER A 108 5.24 4.65 4.15
CA SER A 108 5.77 5.23 2.91
C SER A 108 5.39 6.70 2.81
N ARG A 109 5.59 7.44 3.89
CA ARG A 109 5.38 8.87 4.05
C ARG A 109 3.91 9.29 4.06
N ASN A 110 3.21 9.31 2.93
CA ASN A 110 1.82 9.75 2.85
C ASN A 110 0.82 8.60 2.75
N HIS A 111 1.32 7.36 2.77
CA HIS A 111 0.48 6.17 2.71
C HIS A 111 1.17 5.01 3.42
N LEU A 112 0.42 3.94 3.64
CA LEU A 112 0.96 2.66 4.09
C LEU A 112 0.98 1.70 2.91
N GLU A 113 2.01 0.85 2.86
CA GLU A 113 2.01 -0.29 1.96
C GLU A 113 1.71 -1.56 2.76
N LEU A 114 0.98 -2.49 2.14
CA LEU A 114 0.66 -3.77 2.76
C LEU A 114 1.25 -4.88 1.90
N TRP A 115 2.20 -5.61 2.47
CA TRP A 115 2.97 -6.63 1.81
C TRP A 115 2.67 -8.00 2.41
N SER A 116 2.79 -9.07 1.61
CA SER A 116 2.94 -10.40 2.20
C SER A 116 4.25 -10.43 3.02
N HIS A 117 4.25 -11.20 4.10
CA HIS A 117 5.46 -11.28 4.92
C HIS A 117 6.63 -11.88 4.13
N THR A 118 6.36 -12.84 3.26
CA THR A 118 7.40 -13.47 2.44
C THR A 118 8.03 -12.47 1.47
N ALA A 119 7.21 -11.71 0.73
CA ALA A 119 7.71 -10.72 -0.22
C ALA A 119 8.49 -9.60 0.47
N TRP A 120 8.00 -9.14 1.64
CA TRP A 120 8.68 -8.11 2.40
C TRP A 120 10.02 -8.60 2.94
N ASP A 121 10.06 -9.81 3.49
CA ASP A 121 11.30 -10.39 4.02
C ASP A 121 12.34 -10.58 2.91
N ASP A 122 11.93 -11.04 1.73
CA ASP A 122 12.82 -11.18 0.58
C ASP A 122 13.39 -9.83 0.16
N TRP A 123 12.53 -8.82 0.05
CA TRP A 123 12.95 -7.47 -0.32
C TRP A 123 13.92 -6.89 0.72
N SER A 124 13.58 -6.98 2.01
CA SER A 124 14.39 -6.46 3.11
C SER A 124 15.77 -7.09 3.14
N GLN A 125 15.84 -8.42 2.99
CA GLN A 125 17.10 -9.12 3.01
C GLN A 125 18.03 -8.69 1.86
N ARG A 126 17.47 -8.46 0.67
CA ARG A 126 18.24 -7.95 -0.46
C ARG A 126 18.74 -6.53 -0.21
N MET A 127 17.86 -5.67 0.28
CA MET A 127 18.17 -4.25 0.48
C MET A 127 19.08 -4.01 1.69
N ASP A 128 19.18 -4.96 2.61
CA ASP A 128 20.09 -4.84 3.76
C ASP A 128 21.55 -5.10 3.41
N GLN A 129 21.85 -5.49 2.16
CA GLN A 129 23.22 -5.70 1.72
C GLN A 129 23.82 -4.37 1.26
N PRO A 130 24.95 -3.93 1.85
CA PRO A 130 25.55 -2.62 1.53
C PRO A 130 25.85 -2.42 0.04
N GLU A 131 26.27 -3.47 -0.65
CA GLU A 131 26.59 -3.40 -2.08
C GLU A 131 25.35 -3.12 -2.91
N VAL A 132 24.22 -3.72 -2.55
CA VAL A 132 22.94 -3.52 -3.23
C VAL A 132 22.46 -2.09 -3.01
N LEU A 133 22.53 -1.59 -1.78
CA LEU A 133 22.14 -0.22 -1.46
C LEU A 133 22.94 0.80 -2.26
N ALA A 134 24.25 0.63 -2.31
CA ALA A 134 25.13 1.54 -3.03
C ALA A 134 24.79 1.59 -4.53
N GLU A 135 24.53 0.43 -5.14
CA GLU A 135 24.22 0.31 -6.56
C GLU A 135 22.83 0.87 -6.87
N HIS A 136 21.81 0.46 -6.09
CA HIS A 136 20.41 0.82 -6.37
C HIS A 136 20.12 2.30 -6.18
N PHE A 137 20.79 2.95 -5.22
CA PHE A 137 20.50 4.35 -4.90
C PHE A 137 21.50 5.32 -5.50
N GLN A 138 22.41 4.82 -6.31
CA GLN A 138 23.37 5.66 -7.03
C GLN A 138 22.62 6.66 -7.92
N GLY A 139 23.03 7.92 -7.87
CA GLY A 139 22.45 8.95 -8.72
C GLY A 139 21.14 9.57 -8.23
N LEU A 140 20.63 9.15 -7.06
CA LEU A 140 19.42 9.74 -6.48
C LEU A 140 19.67 11.03 -5.71
N GLY A 141 20.95 11.43 -5.53
CA GLY A 141 21.29 12.72 -4.95
C GLY A 141 21.24 12.77 -3.42
N ILE A 142 21.22 11.63 -2.78
CA ILE A 142 21.25 11.57 -1.31
C ILE A 142 22.55 10.99 -0.77
#